data_894e7bd49b66d5570535ca5a15c4ca97
#
_entry.id   894e7bd49b66d5570535ca5a15c4ca97
#
_cell.length_a   1.000
_cell.length_b   1.000
_cell.length_c   1.000
_cell.angle_alpha   90.00
_cell.angle_beta   90.00
_cell.angle_gamma   90.00
#
_symmetry.space_group_name_H-M   'P 1'
#
loop_
_entity.id
_entity.type
_entity.pdbx_description
1 polymer ?
#
loop_
_entity_poly.entity_id
_entity_poly.type
_entity_poly.pdbx_seq_one_letter_code
_entity_poly.pdbx_strand_id
1 'polypeptide(L)'
;MITPPPGIRVLVATRPVDFRKGMDGLAALAQQTLGQDPFCGTVLVFRAKRADRVKLLFWDGSGVVLVSKRLEEGRFRWPPIMDGLMRLSPAQLAALLEGLDWSRVHVPRIMRPRAAQ
;
A
#
# COMPACT_ATOMS: atom_id res chain seq x y z
N MET A 1 5.84 -2.59 -14.76
CA MET A 1 5.25 -2.87 -13.43
C MET A 1 3.74 -2.84 -13.54
N ILE A 2 3.09 -3.82 -12.95
CA ILE A 2 1.63 -3.85 -12.89
C ILE A 2 1.19 -2.78 -11.89
N THR A 3 0.42 -1.81 -12.37
CA THR A 3 -0.10 -0.75 -11.51
C THR A 3 -1.57 -1.00 -11.20
N PRO A 4 -2.01 -0.71 -9.96
CA PRO A 4 -3.43 -0.80 -9.63
C PRO A 4 -4.26 0.20 -10.46
N PRO A 5 -5.53 -0.10 -10.76
CA PRO A 5 -6.40 0.85 -11.43
C PRO A 5 -6.55 2.17 -10.65
N PRO A 6 -6.82 3.30 -11.33
CA PRO A 6 -7.08 4.57 -10.65
C PRO A 6 -8.29 4.46 -9.70
N GLY A 7 -8.25 5.21 -8.62
CA GLY A 7 -9.33 5.26 -7.63
C GLY A 7 -9.32 4.12 -6.63
N ILE A 8 -8.33 3.26 -6.68
CA ILE A 8 -8.23 2.13 -5.78
C ILE A 8 -7.83 2.57 -4.37
N ARG A 9 -8.36 1.87 -3.37
CA ARG A 9 -7.99 2.13 -1.99
C ARG A 9 -6.65 1.46 -1.67
N VAL A 10 -5.77 2.21 -1.01
CA VAL A 10 -4.45 1.74 -0.58
C VAL A 10 -4.39 1.78 0.93
N LEU A 11 -4.05 0.65 1.54
CA LEU A 11 -3.91 0.53 3.00
C LEU A 11 -2.51 0.02 3.32
N VAL A 12 -1.84 0.68 4.26
CA VAL A 12 -0.51 0.31 4.73
C VAL A 12 -0.62 -0.35 6.10
N ALA A 13 -0.10 -1.57 6.21
CA ALA A 13 0.14 -2.21 7.48
C ALA A 13 1.40 -1.60 8.08
N THR A 14 1.26 -0.77 9.12
CA THR A 14 2.39 -0.02 9.67
C THR A 14 3.32 -0.89 10.51
N ARG A 15 2.84 -2.01 11.05
CA ARG A 15 3.67 -2.97 11.78
C ARG A 15 4.45 -3.86 10.81
N PRO A 16 5.73 -4.11 11.07
CA PRO A 16 6.51 -5.02 10.24
C PRO A 16 5.91 -6.43 10.22
N VAL A 17 5.99 -7.07 9.06
CA VAL A 17 5.59 -8.47 8.88
C VAL A 17 6.79 -9.30 8.44
N ASP A 18 6.68 -10.62 8.59
CA ASP A 18 7.72 -11.55 8.14
C ASP A 18 7.66 -11.68 6.62
N PHE A 19 8.70 -11.20 5.94
CA PHE A 19 8.78 -11.22 4.47
C PHE A 19 9.16 -12.59 3.90
N ARG A 20 9.34 -13.61 4.73
CA ARG A 20 9.36 -15.00 4.24
C ARG A 20 7.97 -15.45 3.81
N LYS A 21 6.92 -14.79 4.28
CA LYS A 21 5.56 -15.04 3.79
C LYS A 21 5.45 -14.64 2.34
N GLY A 22 4.94 -15.57 1.55
CA GLY A 22 4.59 -15.31 0.17
C GLY A 22 3.13 -14.84 0.04
N MET A 23 2.62 -14.98 -1.17
CA MET A 23 1.28 -14.53 -1.54
C MET A 23 0.19 -15.07 -0.61
N ASP A 24 0.16 -16.38 -0.40
CA ASP A 24 -0.87 -17.01 0.43
C ASP A 24 -0.73 -16.64 1.91
N GLY A 25 0.50 -16.58 2.41
CA GLY A 25 0.76 -16.18 3.78
C GLY A 25 0.35 -14.75 4.07
N LEU A 26 0.60 -13.83 3.15
CA LEU A 26 0.18 -12.43 3.29
C LEU A 26 -1.33 -12.27 3.13
N ALA A 27 -1.97 -13.03 2.24
CA ALA A 27 -3.42 -13.05 2.12
C ALA A 27 -4.09 -13.53 3.41
N ALA A 28 -3.56 -14.61 4.01
CA ALA A 28 -4.04 -15.11 5.29
C ALA A 28 -3.86 -14.07 6.41
N LEU A 29 -2.71 -13.40 6.45
CA LEU A 29 -2.45 -12.33 7.41
C LEU A 29 -3.46 -11.18 7.27
N ALA A 30 -3.77 -10.78 6.04
CA ALA A 30 -4.75 -9.74 5.76
C ALA A 30 -6.12 -10.10 6.32
N GLN A 31 -6.59 -11.32 6.08
CA GLN A 31 -7.89 -11.78 6.55
C GLN A 31 -7.94 -11.96 8.07
N GLN A 32 -6.95 -12.63 8.63
CA GLN A 32 -6.97 -13.08 10.02
C GLN A 32 -6.54 -12.01 11.01
N THR A 33 -5.55 -11.20 10.64
CA THR A 33 -4.96 -10.22 11.55
C THR A 33 -5.42 -8.80 11.25
N LEU A 34 -5.54 -8.43 9.98
CA LEU A 34 -5.86 -7.07 9.57
C LEU A 34 -7.36 -6.88 9.26
N GLY A 35 -8.13 -7.96 9.21
CA GLY A 35 -9.56 -7.89 8.93
C GLY A 35 -9.89 -7.38 7.54
N GLN A 36 -8.98 -7.57 6.57
CA GLN A 36 -9.16 -7.11 5.21
C GLN A 36 -9.36 -8.28 4.25
N ASP A 37 -10.20 -8.04 3.25
CA ASP A 37 -10.39 -8.99 2.16
C ASP A 37 -9.32 -8.73 1.08
N PRO A 38 -8.37 -9.66 0.86
CA PRO A 38 -7.31 -9.46 -0.14
C PRO A 38 -7.83 -9.58 -1.58
N PHE A 39 -9.08 -9.96 -1.78
CA PHE A 39 -9.68 -10.19 -3.11
C PHE A 39 -10.63 -9.07 -3.54
N CYS A 40 -10.70 -7.96 -2.81
CA CYS A 40 -11.65 -6.88 -3.10
C CYS A 40 -11.06 -5.74 -3.94
N GLY A 41 -9.81 -5.88 -4.40
CA GLY A 41 -9.12 -4.86 -5.18
C GLY A 41 -8.40 -3.78 -4.36
N THR A 42 -8.54 -3.77 -3.05
CA THR A 42 -7.73 -2.90 -2.19
C THR A 42 -6.26 -3.32 -2.28
N VAL A 43 -5.36 -2.34 -2.41
CA VAL A 43 -3.92 -2.59 -2.37
C VAL A 43 -3.47 -2.60 -0.92
N LEU A 44 -2.92 -3.71 -0.49
CA LEU A 44 -2.34 -3.87 0.84
C LEU A 44 -0.83 -3.73 0.75
N VAL A 45 -0.27 -2.82 1.53
CA VAL A 45 1.17 -2.52 1.55
C VAL A 45 1.75 -3.06 2.85
N PHE A 46 2.78 -3.89 2.74
CA PHE A 46 3.45 -4.51 3.87
C PHE A 46 4.90 -4.04 3.94
N ARG A 47 5.39 -3.87 5.15
CA ARG A 47 6.78 -3.57 5.43
C ARG A 47 7.45 -4.71 6.19
N ALA A 48 8.76 -4.87 5.96
CA ALA A 48 9.62 -5.70 6.79
C ALA A 48 10.20 -4.88 7.95
N LYS A 49 10.91 -5.55 8.87
CA LYS A 49 11.74 -4.84 9.85
C LYS A 49 12.80 -3.99 9.16
N ARG A 50 13.38 -4.50 8.05
CA ARG A 50 14.30 -3.74 7.21
C ARG A 50 13.52 -2.72 6.41
N ALA A 51 13.88 -1.46 6.56
CA ALA A 51 13.14 -0.35 5.98
C ALA A 51 13.31 -0.23 4.45
N ASP A 52 14.22 -1.00 3.84
CA ASP A 52 14.52 -0.97 2.41
C ASP A 52 13.63 -1.92 1.58
N ARG A 53 12.64 -2.57 2.19
CA ARG A 53 11.82 -3.58 1.53
C ARG A 53 10.34 -3.28 1.66
N VAL A 54 9.60 -3.52 0.57
CA VAL A 54 8.14 -3.37 0.53
C VAL A 54 7.53 -4.50 -0.26
N LYS A 55 6.34 -4.94 0.15
CA LYS A 55 5.50 -5.85 -0.64
C LYS A 55 4.12 -5.25 -0.78
N LEU A 56 3.54 -5.40 -1.98
CA LEU A 56 2.17 -5.04 -2.28
C LEU A 56 1.39 -6.29 -2.62
N LEU A 57 0.19 -6.42 -2.07
CA LEU A 57 -0.72 -7.51 -2.38
C LEU A 57 -2.05 -6.92 -2.83
N PHE A 58 -2.54 -7.34 -3.99
CA PHE A 58 -3.84 -6.88 -4.48
C PHE A 58 -4.44 -7.86 -5.50
N TRP A 59 -5.75 -7.74 -5.70
CA TRP A 59 -6.50 -8.46 -6.71
C TRP A 59 -6.67 -7.55 -7.93
N ASP A 60 -6.28 -8.04 -9.12
CA ASP A 60 -6.29 -7.26 -10.36
C ASP A 60 -7.53 -7.50 -11.23
N GLY A 61 -8.50 -8.27 -10.73
CA GLY A 61 -9.68 -8.68 -11.46
C GLY A 61 -9.66 -10.13 -11.95
N SER A 62 -8.49 -10.71 -12.09
CA SER A 62 -8.34 -12.10 -12.53
C SER A 62 -7.47 -12.94 -11.62
N GLY A 63 -6.69 -12.34 -10.77
CA GLY A 63 -5.78 -13.06 -9.89
C GLY A 63 -5.22 -12.20 -8.79
N VAL A 64 -4.54 -12.84 -7.85
CA VAL A 64 -3.80 -12.18 -6.78
C VAL A 64 -2.42 -11.81 -7.30
N VAL A 65 -2.02 -10.56 -7.10
CA VAL A 65 -0.72 -10.04 -7.50
C VAL A 65 0.09 -9.70 -6.25
N LEU A 66 1.32 -10.18 -6.22
CA LEU A 66 2.31 -9.82 -5.20
C LEU A 66 3.47 -9.10 -5.88
N VAL A 67 3.72 -7.87 -5.47
CA VAL A 67 4.87 -7.08 -5.91
C VAL A 67 5.83 -6.95 -4.76
N SER A 68 7.10 -7.20 -5.02
CA SER A 68 8.17 -7.06 -4.03
C SER A 68 9.24 -6.13 -4.57
N LYS A 69 9.63 -5.15 -3.77
CA LYS A 69 10.70 -4.21 -4.15
C LYS A 69 11.68 -4.04 -3.00
N ARG A 70 12.96 -4.03 -3.33
CA ARG A 70 14.05 -3.67 -2.44
C ARG A 70 14.79 -2.49 -3.03
N LEU A 71 14.97 -1.42 -2.22
CA LEU A 71 15.83 -0.32 -2.64
C LEU A 71 17.29 -0.74 -2.60
N GLU A 72 18.04 -0.42 -3.65
CA GLU A 72 19.48 -0.68 -3.67
C GLU A 72 20.24 0.27 -2.73
N GLU A 73 19.73 1.50 -2.60
CA GLU A 73 20.26 2.50 -1.69
C GLU A 73 19.14 3.17 -0.91
N GLY A 74 19.39 3.48 0.35
CA GLY A 74 18.43 4.16 1.19
C GLY A 74 17.35 3.24 1.74
N ARG A 75 16.27 3.86 2.14
CA ARG A 75 15.13 3.18 2.77
C ARG A 75 13.84 3.88 2.39
N PHE A 76 12.75 3.11 2.42
CA PHE A 76 11.42 3.69 2.32
C PHE A 76 11.08 4.50 3.57
N ARG A 77 10.29 5.54 3.41
CA ARG A 77 9.83 6.37 4.52
C ARG A 77 8.52 5.80 5.05
N TRP A 78 8.64 4.90 6.02
CA TRP A 78 7.49 4.26 6.61
C TRP A 78 6.76 5.19 7.57
N PRO A 79 5.40 5.11 7.63
CA PRO A 79 4.66 5.78 8.68
C PRO A 79 5.05 5.24 10.06
N PRO A 80 4.80 6.00 11.13
CA PRO A 80 4.99 5.49 12.48
C PRO A 80 4.15 4.23 12.72
N ILE A 81 4.69 3.31 13.53
CA ILE A 81 3.97 2.10 13.89
C ILE A 81 2.77 2.48 14.73
N MET A 82 1.59 2.03 14.31
CA MET A 82 0.33 2.25 15.01
C MET A 82 -0.53 1.00 14.91
N ASP A 83 -1.57 0.89 15.72
CA ASP A 83 -2.54 -0.17 15.57
C ASP A 83 -3.40 0.08 14.32
N GLY A 84 -3.66 -1.01 13.59
CA GLY A 84 -4.46 -0.96 12.39
C GLY A 84 -3.71 -0.56 11.14
N LEU A 85 -4.46 -0.03 10.21
CA LEU A 85 -4.00 0.28 8.85
C LEU A 85 -4.05 1.79 8.62
N MET A 86 -3.10 2.28 7.84
CA MET A 86 -3.08 3.67 7.41
C MET A 86 -3.44 3.76 5.94
N ARG A 87 -4.35 4.67 5.60
CA ARG A 87 -4.75 4.90 4.21
C ARG A 87 -3.77 5.86 3.53
N LEU A 88 -3.34 5.49 2.33
CA LEU A 88 -2.61 6.37 1.42
C LEU A 88 -3.44 6.62 0.16
N SER A 89 -3.23 7.79 -0.45
CA SER A 89 -3.71 8.01 -1.81
C SER A 89 -2.83 7.25 -2.81
N PRO A 90 -3.30 6.98 -4.04
CA PRO A 90 -2.44 6.41 -5.07
C PRO A 90 -1.17 7.23 -5.34
N ALA A 91 -1.26 8.56 -5.31
CA ALA A 91 -0.10 9.43 -5.47
C ALA A 91 0.90 9.30 -4.32
N GLN A 92 0.42 9.17 -3.09
CA GLN A 92 1.26 8.93 -1.91
C GLN A 92 1.94 7.56 -2.00
N LEU A 93 1.23 6.53 -2.47
CA LEU A 93 1.83 5.22 -2.70
C LEU A 93 2.95 5.29 -3.72
N ALA A 94 2.75 6.00 -4.84
CA ALA A 94 3.78 6.16 -5.86
C ALA A 94 5.03 6.81 -5.27
N ALA A 95 4.87 7.85 -4.45
CA ALA A 95 5.99 8.50 -3.76
C ALA A 95 6.69 7.55 -2.78
N LEU A 96 5.94 6.80 -1.99
CA LEU A 96 6.51 5.80 -1.08
C LEU A 96 7.38 4.79 -1.85
N LEU A 97 6.88 4.27 -2.96
CA LEU A 97 7.58 3.25 -3.76
C LEU A 97 8.87 3.77 -4.42
N GLU A 98 8.99 5.08 -4.61
CA GLU A 98 10.21 5.72 -5.11
C GLU A 98 11.18 6.11 -3.99
N GLY A 99 10.86 5.79 -2.74
CA GLY A 99 11.69 6.18 -1.60
C GLY A 99 11.58 7.65 -1.22
N LEU A 100 10.56 8.34 -1.71
CA LEU A 100 10.33 9.75 -1.44
C LEU A 100 9.49 9.95 -0.18
N ASP A 101 9.48 11.17 0.32
CA ASP A 101 8.63 11.54 1.46
C ASP A 101 7.18 11.71 0.99
N TRP A 102 6.40 10.64 1.11
CA TRP A 102 4.99 10.62 0.70
C TRP A 102 4.13 11.58 1.51
N SER A 103 4.53 11.93 2.74
CA SER A 103 3.75 12.84 3.59
C SER A 103 3.67 14.25 3.03
N ARG A 104 4.58 14.62 2.14
CA ARG A 104 4.60 15.90 1.44
C ARG A 104 3.78 15.91 0.16
N VAL A 105 3.26 14.75 -0.27
CA VAL A 105 2.42 14.67 -1.46
C VAL A 105 1.07 15.26 -1.15
N HIS A 106 0.71 16.30 -1.87
CA HIS A 106 -0.57 16.97 -1.72
C HIS A 106 -1.67 16.13 -2.35
N VAL A 107 -2.69 15.78 -1.56
CA VAL A 107 -3.87 15.10 -2.07
C VAL A 107 -4.82 16.14 -2.62
N PRO A 108 -5.14 16.10 -3.94
CA PRO A 108 -6.07 17.07 -4.51
C PRO A 108 -7.42 16.99 -3.79
N ARG A 109 -7.93 18.14 -3.39
CA ARG A 109 -9.29 18.23 -2.90
C ARG A 109 -10.23 18.03 -4.08
N ILE A 110 -11.12 17.06 -3.96
CA ILE A 110 -12.21 16.96 -4.91
C ILE A 110 -13.18 18.07 -4.57
N MET A 111 -13.20 19.12 -5.39
CA MET A 111 -14.15 20.19 -5.23
C MET A 111 -15.41 19.88 -6.01
N ARG A 112 -16.57 20.09 -5.37
CA ARG A 112 -17.83 20.09 -6.10
C ARG A 112 -17.81 21.21 -7.12
N PRO A 113 -18.19 20.96 -8.39
CA PRO A 113 -18.39 22.04 -9.32
C PRO A 113 -19.42 23.01 -8.72
N ARG A 114 -19.12 24.30 -8.78
CA ARG A 114 -20.13 25.28 -8.41
C ARG A 114 -21.30 25.15 -9.36
N ALA A 115 -22.50 25.27 -8.81
CA ALA A 115 -23.70 25.35 -9.65
C ALA A 115 -23.49 26.41 -10.71
N ALA A 116 -23.92 26.10 -11.94
CA ALA A 116 -23.85 27.06 -13.04
C ALA A 116 -24.54 28.37 -12.63
N GLN A 117 -23.83 29.41 -12.73
CA GLN A 117 -24.31 30.74 -12.38
C GLN A 117 -24.68 31.51 -13.63
#